data_1a779f15840b8d3beefc5bd881cd255c
#
_entry.id   1a779f15840b8d3beefc5bd881cd255c
#
_cell.length_a   1.000
_cell.length_b   1.000
_cell.length_c   1.000
_cell.angle_alpha   90.00
_cell.angle_beta   90.00
_cell.angle_gamma   90.00
#
_symmetry.space_group_name_H-M   'P 1'
#
loop_
_entity.id
_entity.type
_entity.pdbx_description
1 polymer ?
#
loop_
_entity_poly.entity_id
_entity_poly.type
_entity_poly.pdbx_seq_one_letter_code
_entity_poly.pdbx_strand_id
1 'polypeptide(L)'
;CEIGRSAVKGRAVLYPQPFGKVTAGADKDYPVDFSHFNIQGTCVGAVGVEADSDKAIFPAVDIATEVGAKDKIKMRVPFFTGALGSTEIARLHWEGIAVGAGISGTLVVVGENVCGMDPQAEFKNGRVVNSPELKRRVEIFKQWQEDAGEIVVQYNVEDGRLGVPQYAVEKLGVKMIEAKWGQGAKDIGGEVKLPSLERAKQLKERGYIVLPDPDSPVNQDAFRAGAFTEFERHSRLGMVDEEKFVQQFVREVAGLRSLGAKHISLKTGAYRPADLARAVRCASEARIDLLTVDGAGGGTGMSPWRMMNEWGIPTVYLECLLHNYLSRLAKKGAFI
;
A
#
# COMPACT_ATOMS: atom_id res chain seq x y z
N CYS A 1 12.45 -7.99 21.62
CA CYS A 1 12.20 -9.42 21.40
C CYS A 1 13.32 -10.03 20.56
N GLU A 2 13.37 -11.36 20.45
CA GLU A 2 14.42 -12.06 19.69
C GLU A 2 14.42 -11.71 18.19
N ILE A 3 13.24 -11.50 17.63
CA ILE A 3 13.08 -11.08 16.24
C ILE A 3 13.77 -9.73 15.99
N GLY A 4 13.55 -8.76 16.86
CA GLY A 4 14.20 -7.46 16.77
C GLY A 4 15.71 -7.55 17.00
N ARG A 5 16.16 -8.35 17.96
CA ARG A 5 17.59 -8.58 18.15
C ARG A 5 18.25 -9.22 16.93
N SER A 6 17.55 -10.11 16.26
CA SER A 6 17.99 -10.68 15.00
C SER A 6 18.14 -9.63 13.90
N ALA A 7 17.21 -8.68 13.82
CA ALA A 7 17.29 -7.59 12.86
C ALA A 7 18.50 -6.69 13.10
N VAL A 8 18.82 -6.36 14.35
CA VAL A 8 19.95 -5.50 14.73
C VAL A 8 21.31 -6.22 14.62
N LYS A 9 21.39 -7.44 15.14
CA LYS A 9 22.66 -8.19 15.22
C LYS A 9 22.96 -9.02 13.98
N GLY A 10 22.01 -9.12 13.06
CA GLY A 10 22.08 -10.00 11.91
C GLY A 10 21.53 -11.40 12.20
N ARG A 11 20.73 -11.90 11.29
CA ARG A 11 20.04 -13.21 11.43
C ARG A 11 21.00 -14.38 11.67
N ALA A 12 22.15 -14.35 11.02
CA ALA A 12 23.15 -15.40 11.16
C ALA A 12 23.64 -15.60 12.59
N VAL A 13 23.57 -14.56 13.42
CA VAL A 13 23.97 -14.61 14.82
C VAL A 13 22.91 -15.23 15.71
N LEU A 14 21.63 -14.90 15.49
CA LEU A 14 20.51 -15.35 16.31
C LEU A 14 19.82 -16.58 15.73
N TYR A 15 19.81 -16.72 14.40
CA TYR A 15 19.18 -17.81 13.66
C TYR A 15 20.15 -18.38 12.62
N PRO A 16 21.14 -19.15 13.05
CA PRO A 16 22.23 -19.59 12.15
C PRO A 16 21.74 -20.50 11.03
N GLN A 17 20.69 -21.31 11.26
CA GLN A 17 20.12 -22.20 10.22
C GLN A 17 18.75 -22.74 10.63
N PRO A 18 17.80 -22.87 9.69
CA PRO A 18 17.86 -22.38 8.31
C PRO A 18 17.77 -20.86 8.28
N PHE A 19 18.73 -20.26 7.60
CA PHE A 19 18.79 -18.81 7.48
C PHE A 19 17.74 -18.30 6.49
N GLY A 20 17.02 -17.26 6.82
CA GLY A 20 16.30 -16.51 5.81
C GLY A 20 14.79 -16.53 5.85
N LYS A 21 14.14 -17.19 6.80
CA LYS A 21 12.74 -16.87 6.98
C LYS A 21 12.62 -15.50 7.63
N VAL A 22 11.81 -14.68 7.00
CA VAL A 22 11.75 -13.25 7.20
C VAL A 22 11.22 -12.92 8.58
N THR A 23 11.92 -12.02 9.24
CA THR A 23 11.38 -11.27 10.38
C THR A 23 10.76 -9.99 9.84
N ALA A 24 9.50 -9.75 10.14
CA ALA A 24 8.82 -8.50 9.80
C ALA A 24 8.81 -7.59 11.01
N GLY A 25 9.46 -6.45 10.91
CA GLY A 25 9.47 -5.44 11.96
C GLY A 25 10.80 -4.71 12.08
N ALA A 26 10.73 -3.42 12.36
CA ALA A 26 11.89 -2.63 12.75
C ALA A 26 12.20 -2.89 14.23
N ASP A 27 13.51 -2.89 14.56
CA ASP A 27 13.99 -2.90 15.94
C ASP A 27 14.84 -1.64 16.17
N LYS A 28 14.24 -0.51 15.92
CA LYS A 28 14.86 0.79 16.10
C LYS A 28 13.97 1.67 16.96
N ASP A 29 14.59 2.21 18.01
CA ASP A 29 13.97 3.26 18.80
C ASP A 29 14.04 4.58 18.04
N TYR A 30 12.89 5.13 17.72
CA TYR A 30 12.79 6.46 17.16
C TYR A 30 12.71 7.49 18.30
N PRO A 31 13.34 8.66 18.16
CA PRO A 31 13.33 9.68 19.21
C PRO A 31 11.92 10.24 19.48
N VAL A 32 11.02 10.14 18.51
CA VAL A 32 9.60 10.48 18.63
C VAL A 32 8.77 9.52 17.79
N ASP A 33 7.74 8.94 18.40
CA ASP A 33 6.70 8.15 17.76
C ASP A 33 5.32 8.51 18.35
N PHE A 34 4.25 7.83 17.92
CA PHE A 34 2.91 8.14 18.40
C PHE A 34 2.68 7.90 19.89
N SER A 35 3.52 7.09 20.57
CA SER A 35 3.42 6.89 22.00
C SER A 35 3.82 8.11 22.84
N HIS A 36 4.48 9.09 22.22
CA HIS A 36 4.86 10.36 22.85
C HIS A 36 3.76 11.43 22.78
N PHE A 37 2.64 11.14 22.14
CA PHE A 37 1.52 12.07 22.04
C PHE A 37 0.42 11.70 23.02
N ASN A 38 -0.17 12.72 23.62
CA ASN A 38 -1.32 12.57 24.51
C ASN A 38 -2.54 13.27 23.88
N ILE A 39 -3.72 12.76 24.21
CA ILE A 39 -4.98 13.41 23.86
C ILE A 39 -5.08 14.71 24.65
N GLN A 40 -5.36 15.80 23.95
CA GLN A 40 -5.52 17.12 24.57
C GLN A 40 -6.94 17.29 25.09
N GLY A 41 -7.05 17.77 26.33
CA GLY A 41 -8.32 18.15 26.91
C GLY A 41 -8.72 19.57 26.49
N THR A 42 -10.00 19.89 26.64
CA THR A 42 -10.57 21.24 26.42
C THR A 42 -10.95 21.86 27.76
N CYS A 43 -10.41 23.03 28.07
CA CYS A 43 -10.72 23.75 29.30
C CYS A 43 -11.93 24.68 29.10
N VAL A 44 -11.89 25.52 28.04
CA VAL A 44 -12.93 26.51 27.75
C VAL A 44 -13.97 25.93 26.79
N GLY A 45 -15.23 25.96 27.17
CA GLY A 45 -16.33 25.43 26.35
C GLY A 45 -16.39 23.90 26.32
N ALA A 46 -15.77 23.24 27.28
CA ALA A 46 -15.86 21.79 27.40
C ALA A 46 -17.31 21.38 27.65
N VAL A 47 -17.78 20.40 26.85
CA VAL A 47 -19.11 19.80 26.97
C VAL A 47 -18.94 18.27 26.97
N GLY A 48 -19.83 17.59 27.68
CA GLY A 48 -19.86 16.15 27.73
C GLY A 48 -19.74 15.59 29.15
N VAL A 49 -19.59 14.28 29.21
CA VAL A 49 -19.46 13.52 30.44
C VAL A 49 -18.21 12.67 30.34
N GLU A 50 -17.41 12.67 31.41
CA GLU A 50 -16.26 11.77 31.49
C GLU A 50 -16.74 10.31 31.52
N ALA A 51 -16.03 9.47 30.77
CA ALA A 51 -16.31 8.03 30.81
C ALA A 51 -15.90 7.46 32.16
N ASP A 52 -16.76 6.66 32.76
CA ASP A 52 -16.52 5.96 34.02
C ASP A 52 -16.99 4.51 33.85
N SER A 53 -16.04 3.60 33.69
CA SER A 53 -16.33 2.18 33.46
C SER A 53 -16.98 1.52 34.69
N ASP A 54 -16.65 1.98 35.89
CA ASP A 54 -17.20 1.41 37.13
C ASP A 54 -18.68 1.77 37.33
N LYS A 55 -19.10 2.89 36.74
CA LYS A 55 -20.49 3.34 36.73
C LYS A 55 -21.20 3.07 35.42
N ALA A 56 -20.54 2.38 34.47
CA ALA A 56 -21.05 2.15 33.13
C ALA A 56 -21.49 3.44 32.37
N ILE A 57 -20.74 4.52 32.62
CA ILE A 57 -20.96 5.79 31.92
C ILE A 57 -20.05 5.84 30.68
N PHE A 58 -20.66 5.75 29.51
CA PHE A 58 -19.98 5.82 28.23
C PHE A 58 -20.62 6.92 27.37
N PRO A 59 -19.98 8.08 27.21
CA PRO A 59 -20.52 9.13 26.36
C PRO A 59 -20.62 8.63 24.92
N ALA A 60 -21.72 8.96 24.25
CA ALA A 60 -21.84 8.72 22.82
C ALA A 60 -20.90 9.66 22.07
N VAL A 61 -19.97 9.08 21.32
CA VAL A 61 -19.04 9.82 20.47
C VAL A 61 -19.33 9.49 19.02
N ASP A 62 -19.60 10.52 18.22
CA ASP A 62 -19.67 10.36 16.78
C ASP A 62 -18.24 10.27 16.21
N ILE A 63 -17.90 9.12 15.66
CA ILE A 63 -16.63 8.83 15.02
C ILE A 63 -16.76 8.69 13.50
N ALA A 64 -17.95 8.90 12.96
CA ALA A 64 -18.17 8.83 11.53
C ALA A 64 -17.37 9.93 10.82
N THR A 65 -16.89 9.61 9.63
CA THR A 65 -16.10 10.53 8.81
C THR A 65 -16.41 10.34 7.33
N GLU A 66 -15.90 11.22 6.52
CA GLU A 66 -16.04 11.16 5.07
C GLU A 66 -14.69 11.37 4.40
N VAL A 67 -14.44 10.63 3.33
CA VAL A 67 -13.26 10.79 2.46
C VAL A 67 -13.69 11.08 1.04
N GLY A 68 -12.85 11.80 0.31
CA GLY A 68 -13.09 12.19 -1.08
C GLY A 68 -13.17 13.71 -1.26
N ALA A 69 -12.74 14.18 -2.43
CA ALA A 69 -12.69 15.60 -2.74
C ALA A 69 -14.09 16.18 -3.09
N LYS A 70 -14.75 15.59 -4.08
CA LYS A 70 -16.06 16.04 -4.57
C LYS A 70 -17.18 15.13 -4.08
N ASP A 71 -17.14 13.89 -4.50
CA ASP A 71 -18.07 12.87 -4.02
C ASP A 71 -17.51 12.28 -2.74
N LYS A 72 -18.35 12.10 -1.73
CA LYS A 72 -17.92 11.63 -0.42
C LYS A 72 -18.21 10.15 -0.24
N ILE A 73 -17.25 9.42 0.28
CA ILE A 73 -17.44 8.08 0.81
C ILE A 73 -17.63 8.23 2.32
N LYS A 74 -18.78 7.83 2.81
CA LYS A 74 -19.05 7.76 4.24
C LYS A 74 -18.31 6.61 4.87
N MET A 75 -17.71 6.84 6.03
CA MET A 75 -17.08 5.83 6.85
C MET A 75 -17.65 5.90 8.25
N ARG A 76 -18.15 4.77 8.78
CA ARG A 76 -18.67 4.70 10.14
C ARG A 76 -17.58 4.77 11.20
N VAL A 77 -16.35 4.44 10.81
CA VAL A 77 -15.16 4.48 11.67
C VAL A 77 -13.99 5.15 10.92
N PRO A 78 -13.16 5.99 11.59
CA PRO A 78 -12.13 6.80 10.95
C PRO A 78 -10.82 6.03 10.72
N PHE A 79 -10.89 4.75 10.40
CA PHE A 79 -9.73 3.91 10.06
C PHE A 79 -10.08 2.91 8.97
N PHE A 80 -9.08 2.41 8.27
CA PHE A 80 -9.23 1.38 7.25
C PHE A 80 -8.01 0.47 7.19
N THR A 81 -8.13 -0.63 6.43
CA THR A 81 -7.04 -1.60 6.36
C THR A 81 -5.85 -1.07 5.59
N GLY A 82 -4.65 -1.48 6.00
CA GLY A 82 -3.50 -1.45 5.09
C GLY A 82 -3.75 -2.33 3.87
N ALA A 83 -3.05 -2.07 2.77
CA ALA A 83 -3.22 -2.81 1.53
C ALA A 83 -2.78 -4.27 1.68
N LEU A 84 -3.66 -5.20 1.35
CA LEU A 84 -3.43 -6.64 1.39
C LEU A 84 -3.25 -7.17 -0.04
N GLY A 85 -1.99 -7.36 -0.44
CA GLY A 85 -1.61 -7.74 -1.80
C GLY A 85 -1.64 -9.25 -2.08
N SER A 86 -0.67 -9.72 -2.86
CA SER A 86 -0.61 -11.07 -3.41
C SER A 86 -0.06 -12.15 -2.47
N THR A 87 0.15 -11.86 -1.19
CA THR A 87 0.67 -12.86 -0.25
C THR A 87 -0.38 -13.93 0.06
N GLU A 88 0.09 -15.15 0.36
CA GLU A 88 -0.80 -16.27 0.71
C GLU A 88 -1.62 -15.96 1.98
N ILE A 89 -1.02 -15.30 2.97
CA ILE A 89 -1.73 -14.89 4.18
C ILE A 89 -2.87 -13.92 3.84
N ALA A 90 -2.62 -12.94 2.97
CA ALA A 90 -3.67 -12.02 2.52
C ALA A 90 -4.81 -12.76 1.79
N ARG A 91 -4.47 -13.77 0.96
CA ARG A 91 -5.45 -14.58 0.25
C ARG A 91 -6.33 -15.40 1.20
N LEU A 92 -5.72 -16.05 2.20
CA LEU A 92 -6.42 -16.91 3.16
C LEU A 92 -7.34 -16.13 4.10
N HIS A 93 -6.92 -14.94 4.53
CA HIS A 93 -7.68 -14.15 5.51
C HIS A 93 -8.57 -13.08 4.88
N TRP A 94 -8.57 -12.96 3.55
CA TRP A 94 -9.30 -11.92 2.84
C TRP A 94 -10.78 -11.88 3.17
N GLU A 95 -11.43 -13.04 3.21
CA GLU A 95 -12.87 -13.12 3.45
C GLU A 95 -13.26 -12.45 4.77
N GLY A 96 -12.64 -12.86 5.87
CA GLY A 96 -12.93 -12.28 7.19
C GLY A 96 -12.67 -10.77 7.25
N ILE A 97 -11.62 -10.30 6.60
CA ILE A 97 -11.25 -8.88 6.55
C ILE A 97 -12.25 -8.08 5.70
N ALA A 98 -12.61 -8.59 4.52
CA ALA A 98 -13.54 -7.92 3.62
C ALA A 98 -14.97 -7.86 4.19
N VAL A 99 -15.44 -8.94 4.79
CA VAL A 99 -16.73 -9.00 5.48
C VAL A 99 -16.73 -8.03 6.67
N GLY A 100 -15.68 -8.07 7.50
CA GLY A 100 -15.53 -7.16 8.63
C GLY A 100 -15.55 -5.69 8.22
N ALA A 101 -14.83 -5.33 7.15
CA ALA A 101 -14.82 -3.97 6.61
C ALA A 101 -16.19 -3.55 6.04
N GLY A 102 -16.88 -4.44 5.31
CA GLY A 102 -18.22 -4.20 4.78
C GLY A 102 -19.23 -3.90 5.87
N ILE A 103 -19.29 -4.74 6.90
CA ILE A 103 -20.20 -4.57 8.05
C ILE A 103 -19.83 -3.32 8.87
N SER A 104 -18.52 -3.06 9.08
CA SER A 104 -18.06 -1.88 9.82
C SER A 104 -18.23 -0.58 9.04
N GLY A 105 -18.53 -0.63 7.76
CA GLY A 105 -18.70 0.56 6.92
C GLY A 105 -17.40 1.35 6.78
N THR A 106 -16.26 0.68 6.53
CA THR A 106 -14.96 1.31 6.33
C THR A 106 -14.36 0.94 4.97
N LEU A 107 -13.21 1.54 4.62
CA LEU A 107 -12.49 1.15 3.42
C LEU A 107 -11.73 -0.15 3.65
N VAL A 108 -11.64 -0.97 2.61
CA VAL A 108 -10.75 -2.13 2.54
C VAL A 108 -9.89 -2.05 1.29
N VAL A 109 -8.58 -2.26 1.43
CA VAL A 109 -7.64 -2.08 0.33
C VAL A 109 -7.12 -3.43 -0.17
N VAL A 110 -7.49 -3.80 -1.39
CA VAL A 110 -6.81 -4.87 -2.15
C VAL A 110 -5.48 -4.33 -2.60
N GLY A 111 -4.39 -4.88 -2.09
CA GLY A 111 -3.04 -4.45 -2.42
C GLY A 111 -2.60 -4.84 -3.83
N GLU A 112 -1.43 -4.38 -4.19
CA GLU A 112 -0.82 -4.58 -5.49
C GLU A 112 -0.46 -6.04 -5.79
N ASN A 113 -0.21 -6.31 -7.06
CA ASN A 113 0.28 -7.58 -7.63
C ASN A 113 -0.74 -8.75 -7.62
N VAL A 114 -1.97 -8.54 -7.20
CA VAL A 114 -2.95 -9.64 -7.12
C VAL A 114 -3.16 -10.27 -8.48
N CYS A 115 -3.44 -9.49 -9.54
CA CYS A 115 -3.60 -10.03 -10.89
C CYS A 115 -2.31 -10.66 -11.44
N GLY A 116 -1.18 -9.96 -11.30
CA GLY A 116 0.10 -10.45 -11.84
C GLY A 116 0.58 -11.75 -11.20
N MET A 117 0.24 -11.95 -9.93
CA MET A 117 0.60 -13.15 -9.17
C MET A 117 -0.48 -14.24 -9.17
N ASP A 118 -1.69 -13.94 -9.64
CA ASP A 118 -2.75 -14.93 -9.78
C ASP A 118 -2.38 -15.96 -10.86
N PRO A 119 -2.22 -17.25 -10.52
CA PRO A 119 -1.87 -18.28 -11.50
C PRO A 119 -2.99 -18.54 -12.53
N GLN A 120 -4.24 -18.19 -12.19
CA GLN A 120 -5.41 -18.35 -13.06
C GLN A 120 -5.74 -17.07 -13.85
N ALA A 121 -4.95 -16.01 -13.70
CA ALA A 121 -5.17 -14.78 -14.46
C ALA A 121 -4.88 -14.98 -15.95
N GLU A 122 -5.76 -14.44 -16.77
CA GLU A 122 -5.67 -14.44 -18.22
C GLU A 122 -5.23 -13.08 -18.74
N PHE A 123 -4.30 -13.10 -19.69
CA PHE A 123 -3.73 -11.90 -20.30
C PHE A 123 -3.89 -11.95 -21.83
N LYS A 124 -4.25 -10.82 -22.42
CA LYS A 124 -4.28 -10.62 -23.86
C LYS A 124 -3.53 -9.35 -24.21
N ASN A 125 -2.58 -9.45 -25.14
CA ASN A 125 -1.72 -8.33 -25.53
C ASN A 125 -1.04 -7.64 -24.33
N GLY A 126 -0.55 -8.42 -23.36
CA GLY A 126 0.12 -7.92 -22.16
C GLY A 126 -0.79 -7.26 -21.13
N ARG A 127 -2.12 -7.31 -21.31
CA ARG A 127 -3.09 -6.75 -20.35
C ARG A 127 -3.97 -7.83 -19.75
N VAL A 128 -4.32 -7.69 -18.49
CA VAL A 128 -5.24 -8.57 -17.79
C VAL A 128 -6.63 -8.48 -18.42
N VAL A 129 -7.22 -9.62 -18.72
CA VAL A 129 -8.60 -9.73 -19.19
C VAL A 129 -9.50 -10.50 -18.22
N ASN A 130 -8.90 -11.32 -17.36
CA ASN A 130 -9.59 -12.04 -16.30
C ASN A 130 -8.62 -12.30 -15.14
N SER A 131 -9.05 -12.09 -13.90
CA SER A 131 -8.35 -12.49 -12.68
C SER A 131 -9.37 -12.98 -11.66
N PRO A 132 -9.51 -14.30 -11.52
CA PRO A 132 -10.43 -14.91 -10.55
C PRO A 132 -10.19 -14.44 -9.12
N GLU A 133 -8.93 -14.31 -8.71
CA GLU A 133 -8.60 -13.87 -7.34
C GLU A 133 -8.98 -12.41 -7.08
N LEU A 134 -8.69 -11.48 -7.99
CA LEU A 134 -9.12 -10.09 -7.80
C LEU A 134 -10.66 -9.98 -7.83
N LYS A 135 -11.31 -10.69 -8.74
CA LYS A 135 -12.77 -10.75 -8.82
C LYS A 135 -13.38 -11.24 -7.50
N ARG A 136 -12.91 -12.39 -6.99
CA ARG A 136 -13.33 -12.95 -5.71
C ARG A 136 -13.22 -11.93 -4.57
N ARG A 137 -12.08 -11.24 -4.50
CA ARG A 137 -11.85 -10.22 -3.45
C ARG A 137 -12.86 -9.09 -3.50
N VAL A 138 -13.12 -8.58 -4.69
CA VAL A 138 -14.10 -7.50 -4.89
C VAL A 138 -15.52 -7.95 -4.58
N GLU A 139 -15.91 -9.13 -5.04
CA GLU A 139 -17.27 -9.66 -4.85
C GLU A 139 -17.60 -9.94 -3.38
N ILE A 140 -16.65 -10.50 -2.61
CA ILE A 140 -16.85 -10.74 -1.18
C ILE A 140 -17.18 -9.43 -0.45
N PHE A 141 -16.40 -8.36 -0.67
CA PHE A 141 -16.69 -7.08 -0.02
C PHE A 141 -18.07 -6.53 -0.45
N LYS A 142 -18.34 -6.51 -1.75
CA LYS A 142 -19.61 -5.97 -2.29
C LYS A 142 -20.84 -6.70 -1.77
N GLN A 143 -20.72 -7.98 -1.46
CA GLN A 143 -21.82 -8.77 -0.88
C GLN A 143 -22.22 -8.28 0.52
N TRP A 144 -21.29 -7.70 1.27
CA TRP A 144 -21.49 -7.29 2.66
C TRP A 144 -21.45 -5.77 2.86
N GLN A 145 -21.17 -5.02 1.80
CA GLN A 145 -21.20 -3.57 1.84
C GLN A 145 -22.64 -3.07 1.95
N GLU A 146 -22.88 -2.17 2.89
CA GLU A 146 -24.15 -1.45 3.06
C GLU A 146 -24.04 -0.03 2.48
N ASP A 147 -24.36 0.98 3.28
CA ASP A 147 -24.44 2.40 2.93
C ASP A 147 -23.13 3.17 3.15
N ALA A 148 -22.10 2.53 3.69
CA ALA A 148 -20.82 3.13 4.04
C ALA A 148 -19.64 2.22 3.64
N GLY A 149 -18.45 2.78 3.61
CA GLY A 149 -17.25 2.10 3.19
C GLY A 149 -17.14 1.92 1.68
N GLU A 150 -15.98 1.54 1.21
CA GLU A 150 -15.73 1.22 -0.20
C GLU A 150 -14.54 0.26 -0.33
N ILE A 151 -14.53 -0.53 -1.40
CA ILE A 151 -13.35 -1.32 -1.76
C ILE A 151 -12.41 -0.51 -2.62
N VAL A 152 -11.13 -0.52 -2.25
CA VAL A 152 -10.05 0.14 -2.97
C VAL A 152 -9.19 -0.91 -3.65
N VAL A 153 -8.94 -0.78 -4.95
CA VAL A 153 -7.95 -1.59 -5.65
C VAL A 153 -6.70 -0.78 -5.86
N GLN A 154 -5.64 -1.21 -5.19
CA GLN A 154 -4.33 -0.59 -5.29
C GLN A 154 -3.53 -1.21 -6.43
N TYR A 155 -2.77 -0.39 -7.16
CA TYR A 155 -1.89 -0.83 -8.23
C TYR A 155 -0.52 -0.17 -8.14
N ASN A 156 0.52 -0.93 -8.45
CA ASN A 156 1.87 -0.41 -8.63
C ASN A 156 2.18 -0.20 -10.12
N VAL A 157 3.42 0.16 -10.44
CA VAL A 157 3.87 0.39 -11.82
C VAL A 157 3.60 -0.81 -12.73
N GLU A 158 3.85 -2.01 -12.26
CA GLU A 158 3.66 -3.22 -13.07
C GLU A 158 2.18 -3.54 -13.27
N ASP A 159 1.36 -3.40 -12.24
CA ASP A 159 -0.09 -3.53 -12.36
C ASP A 159 -0.66 -2.49 -13.36
N GLY A 160 -0.11 -1.26 -13.35
CA GLY A 160 -0.46 -0.23 -14.33
C GLY A 160 -0.15 -0.66 -15.76
N ARG A 161 1.03 -1.28 -16.00
CA ARG A 161 1.39 -1.85 -17.31
C ARG A 161 0.47 -2.98 -17.73
N LEU A 162 0.09 -3.84 -16.79
CA LEU A 162 -0.84 -4.94 -17.03
C LEU A 162 -2.29 -4.49 -17.21
N GLY A 163 -2.61 -3.21 -16.98
CA GLY A 163 -3.96 -2.67 -17.10
C GLY A 163 -4.89 -3.08 -15.96
N VAL A 164 -4.35 -3.41 -14.80
CA VAL A 164 -5.14 -3.82 -13.62
C VAL A 164 -6.14 -2.75 -13.18
N PRO A 165 -5.78 -1.44 -13.06
CA PRO A 165 -6.76 -0.44 -12.65
C PRO A 165 -7.90 -0.29 -13.66
N GLN A 166 -7.64 -0.38 -14.96
CA GLN A 166 -8.68 -0.35 -15.98
C GLN A 166 -9.61 -1.58 -15.86
N TYR A 167 -9.05 -2.77 -15.72
CA TYR A 167 -9.79 -4.00 -15.49
C TYR A 167 -10.68 -3.92 -14.24
N ALA A 168 -10.15 -3.42 -13.14
CA ALA A 168 -10.91 -3.26 -11.89
C ALA A 168 -12.13 -2.33 -12.07
N VAL A 169 -11.95 -1.20 -12.76
CA VAL A 169 -13.03 -0.25 -13.02
C VAL A 169 -14.06 -0.81 -14.01
N GLU A 170 -13.60 -1.23 -15.20
CA GLU A 170 -14.50 -1.58 -16.31
C GLU A 170 -15.17 -2.96 -16.15
N LYS A 171 -14.44 -3.94 -15.59
CA LYS A 171 -14.96 -5.32 -15.49
C LYS A 171 -15.50 -5.67 -14.11
N LEU A 172 -14.90 -5.12 -13.05
CA LEU A 172 -15.32 -5.42 -11.69
C LEU A 172 -16.15 -4.29 -11.05
N GLY A 173 -16.31 -3.16 -11.74
CA GLY A 173 -17.11 -2.02 -11.26
C GLY A 173 -16.57 -1.43 -9.94
N VAL A 174 -15.26 -1.44 -9.77
CA VAL A 174 -14.58 -0.80 -8.64
C VAL A 174 -14.63 0.69 -8.83
N LYS A 175 -15.00 1.43 -7.78
CA LYS A 175 -15.17 2.89 -7.85
C LYS A 175 -13.96 3.64 -7.32
N MET A 176 -13.15 3.01 -6.47
CA MET A 176 -11.97 3.64 -5.87
C MET A 176 -10.69 2.89 -6.24
N ILE A 177 -9.75 3.61 -6.83
CA ILE A 177 -8.45 3.11 -7.27
C ILE A 177 -7.34 3.85 -6.54
N GLU A 178 -6.33 3.13 -6.08
CA GLU A 178 -5.17 3.70 -5.42
C GLU A 178 -3.88 3.46 -6.20
N ALA A 179 -3.22 4.54 -6.63
CA ALA A 179 -1.88 4.47 -7.17
C ALA A 179 -0.87 4.29 -6.03
N LYS A 180 -0.05 3.25 -6.09
CA LYS A 180 0.99 3.00 -5.10
C LYS A 180 2.38 3.31 -5.66
N TRP A 181 3.03 4.29 -5.05
CA TRP A 181 4.41 4.64 -5.37
C TRP A 181 5.42 4.02 -4.42
N GLY A 182 4.99 3.62 -3.23
CA GLY A 182 5.84 2.98 -2.25
C GLY A 182 5.16 2.67 -0.93
N GLN A 183 5.96 2.24 0.03
CA GLN A 183 5.54 1.98 1.41
C GLN A 183 6.73 2.18 2.36
N GLY A 184 6.46 2.34 3.66
CA GLY A 184 7.46 2.71 4.65
C GLY A 184 8.65 1.77 4.79
N ALA A 185 8.40 0.47 4.70
CA ALA A 185 9.43 -0.56 4.88
C ALA A 185 10.01 -1.12 3.57
N LYS A 186 9.68 -0.53 2.44
CA LYS A 186 10.13 -0.92 1.10
C LYS A 186 10.16 0.28 0.17
N ASP A 187 11.20 1.07 0.24
CA ASP A 187 11.41 2.23 -0.63
C ASP A 187 11.81 1.86 -2.07
N ILE A 188 11.62 0.62 -2.48
CA ILE A 188 12.03 0.09 -3.78
C ILE A 188 10.88 -0.26 -4.72
N GLY A 189 9.67 0.21 -4.43
CA GLY A 189 8.49 0.08 -5.30
C GLY A 189 7.77 -1.26 -5.25
N GLY A 190 8.39 -2.34 -4.92
CA GLY A 190 7.80 -3.67 -4.78
C GLY A 190 8.78 -4.78 -5.09
N GLU A 191 8.78 -5.79 -4.24
CA GLU A 191 9.62 -6.96 -4.34
C GLU A 191 8.80 -8.20 -4.01
N VAL A 192 8.97 -9.25 -4.77
CA VAL A 192 8.35 -10.56 -4.51
C VAL A 192 9.39 -11.63 -4.73
N LYS A 193 9.56 -12.52 -3.75
CA LYS A 193 10.43 -13.69 -3.85
C LYS A 193 9.74 -14.82 -4.57
N LEU A 194 10.48 -15.49 -5.44
CA LEU A 194 9.99 -16.52 -6.34
C LEU A 194 10.85 -17.78 -6.14
N PRO A 195 10.34 -18.81 -5.45
CA PRO A 195 11.09 -20.04 -5.18
C PRO A 195 11.11 -21.02 -6.36
N SER A 196 10.53 -20.66 -7.51
CA SER A 196 10.42 -21.52 -8.69
C SER A 196 11.01 -20.84 -9.93
N LEU A 197 11.87 -21.56 -10.65
CA LEU A 197 12.44 -21.10 -11.92
C LEU A 197 11.36 -20.90 -12.99
N GLU A 198 10.39 -21.81 -13.06
CA GLU A 198 9.28 -21.72 -14.02
C GLU A 198 8.47 -20.46 -13.79
N ARG A 199 8.17 -20.16 -12.52
CA ARG A 199 7.44 -18.96 -12.14
C ARG A 199 8.26 -17.69 -12.43
N ALA A 200 9.56 -17.72 -12.19
CA ALA A 200 10.46 -16.63 -12.51
C ALA A 200 10.46 -16.31 -14.01
N LYS A 201 10.56 -17.33 -14.87
CA LYS A 201 10.46 -17.17 -16.33
C LYS A 201 9.11 -16.63 -16.77
N GLN A 202 8.02 -17.21 -16.27
CA GLN A 202 6.66 -16.74 -16.57
C GLN A 202 6.47 -15.25 -16.23
N LEU A 203 6.98 -14.79 -15.09
CA LEU A 203 6.86 -13.38 -14.72
C LEU A 203 7.76 -12.48 -15.57
N LYS A 204 8.94 -12.93 -15.95
CA LYS A 204 9.78 -12.21 -16.90
C LYS A 204 9.11 -12.07 -18.28
N GLU A 205 8.47 -13.13 -18.78
CA GLU A 205 7.66 -13.08 -20.01
C GLU A 205 6.49 -12.09 -19.90
N ARG A 206 5.91 -11.93 -18.72
CA ARG A 206 4.91 -10.88 -18.42
C ARG A 206 5.50 -9.47 -18.35
N GLY A 207 6.81 -9.32 -18.51
CA GLY A 207 7.52 -8.05 -18.55
C GLY A 207 7.98 -7.52 -17.18
N TYR A 208 7.98 -8.34 -16.14
CA TYR A 208 8.58 -7.97 -14.86
C TYR A 208 10.12 -8.00 -14.90
N ILE A 209 10.73 -7.19 -14.05
CA ILE A 209 12.18 -7.30 -13.78
C ILE A 209 12.37 -8.46 -12.80
N VAL A 210 13.01 -9.52 -13.25
CA VAL A 210 13.32 -10.69 -12.41
C VAL A 210 14.83 -10.87 -12.30
N LEU A 211 15.31 -11.00 -11.09
CA LEU A 211 16.74 -11.13 -10.76
C LEU A 211 16.98 -12.34 -9.85
N PRO A 212 18.13 -13.04 -10.00
CA PRO A 212 18.98 -12.98 -11.19
C PRO A 212 18.22 -13.39 -12.45
N ASP A 213 18.71 -13.07 -13.64
CA ASP A 213 17.99 -13.35 -14.89
C ASP A 213 17.66 -14.85 -15.04
N PRO A 214 16.36 -15.22 -15.05
CA PRO A 214 15.97 -16.63 -15.11
C PRO A 214 16.18 -17.31 -16.47
N ASP A 215 16.48 -16.53 -17.53
CA ASP A 215 16.78 -17.10 -18.84
C ASP A 215 18.27 -17.39 -19.04
N SER A 216 19.12 -16.86 -18.16
CA SER A 216 20.56 -17.11 -18.21
C SER A 216 20.87 -18.57 -17.82
N PRO A 217 21.52 -19.36 -18.70
CA PRO A 217 21.91 -20.74 -18.38
C PRO A 217 22.74 -20.84 -17.10
N VAL A 218 23.65 -19.89 -16.89
CA VAL A 218 24.52 -19.84 -15.69
C VAL A 218 23.67 -19.69 -14.42
N ASN A 219 22.66 -18.83 -14.44
CA ASN A 219 21.77 -18.63 -13.29
C ASN A 219 20.86 -19.83 -13.06
N GLN A 220 20.41 -20.50 -14.13
CA GLN A 220 19.61 -21.72 -14.00
C GLN A 220 20.44 -22.86 -13.37
N ASP A 221 21.69 -23.02 -13.77
CA ASP A 221 22.58 -24.04 -13.22
C ASP A 221 22.93 -23.73 -11.76
N ALA A 222 23.20 -22.48 -11.44
CA ALA A 222 23.43 -22.01 -10.07
C ALA A 222 22.20 -22.26 -9.16
N PHE A 223 20.99 -22.00 -9.67
CA PHE A 223 19.75 -22.28 -8.95
C PHE A 223 19.56 -23.79 -8.70
N ARG A 224 19.76 -24.64 -9.74
CA ARG A 224 19.68 -26.10 -9.61
C ARG A 224 20.71 -26.66 -8.64
N ALA A 225 21.89 -26.05 -8.59
CA ALA A 225 22.97 -26.39 -7.68
C ALA A 225 22.77 -25.87 -6.24
N GLY A 226 21.70 -25.10 -5.99
CA GLY A 226 21.43 -24.53 -4.68
C GLY A 226 22.32 -23.37 -4.26
N ALA A 227 23.03 -22.75 -5.22
CA ALA A 227 23.84 -21.56 -4.93
C ALA A 227 22.98 -20.36 -4.49
N PHE A 228 21.73 -20.31 -4.92
CA PHE A 228 20.67 -19.48 -4.38
C PHE A 228 19.33 -20.21 -4.48
N THR A 229 18.35 -19.82 -3.66
CA THR A 229 17.08 -20.56 -3.49
C THR A 229 15.87 -19.84 -4.01
N GLU A 230 15.98 -18.56 -4.35
CA GLU A 230 14.86 -17.72 -4.76
C GLU A 230 15.31 -16.70 -5.79
N PHE A 231 14.48 -16.49 -6.81
CA PHE A 231 14.54 -15.30 -7.67
C PHE A 231 13.78 -14.16 -7.03
N GLU A 232 14.03 -12.94 -7.45
CA GLU A 232 13.34 -11.74 -6.96
C GLU A 232 12.71 -10.99 -8.13
N ARG A 233 11.43 -10.64 -7.99
CA ARG A 233 10.74 -9.77 -8.91
C ARG A 233 10.71 -8.35 -8.36
N HIS A 234 11.06 -7.38 -9.17
CA HIS A 234 11.13 -5.97 -8.81
C HIS A 234 10.18 -5.11 -9.65
N SER A 235 9.70 -4.01 -9.06
CA SER A 235 8.97 -2.94 -9.73
C SER A 235 9.56 -1.60 -9.35
N ARG A 236 9.65 -0.66 -10.31
CA ARG A 236 10.23 0.66 -10.07
C ARG A 236 9.44 1.76 -10.77
N LEU A 237 9.24 2.88 -10.06
CA LEU A 237 8.91 4.15 -10.69
C LEU A 237 10.19 4.73 -11.30
N GLY A 238 10.22 4.83 -12.61
CA GLY A 238 11.40 5.32 -13.32
C GLY A 238 11.06 6.45 -14.27
N MET A 239 11.09 7.69 -13.79
CA MET A 239 11.05 8.87 -14.65
C MET A 239 11.95 9.95 -14.08
N VAL A 240 12.82 10.49 -14.92
CA VAL A 240 13.83 11.47 -14.53
C VAL A 240 13.29 12.89 -14.62
N ASP A 241 12.46 13.18 -15.61
CA ASP A 241 11.85 14.49 -15.84
C ASP A 241 10.60 14.65 -14.96
N GLU A 242 10.70 15.52 -13.96
CA GLU A 242 9.63 15.75 -12.98
C GLU A 242 8.36 16.29 -13.63
N GLU A 243 8.48 17.26 -14.54
CA GLU A 243 7.31 17.89 -15.16
C GLU A 243 6.53 16.88 -16.01
N LYS A 244 7.24 16.08 -16.81
CA LYS A 244 6.63 14.99 -17.57
C LYS A 244 5.99 13.95 -16.68
N PHE A 245 6.59 13.64 -15.54
CA PHE A 245 6.05 12.70 -14.57
C PHE A 245 4.71 13.20 -14.01
N VAL A 246 4.65 14.46 -13.56
CA VAL A 246 3.41 15.08 -13.05
C VAL A 246 2.32 15.07 -14.12
N GLN A 247 2.64 15.52 -15.33
CA GLN A 247 1.67 15.53 -16.44
C GLN A 247 1.19 14.13 -16.83
N GLN A 248 2.06 13.13 -16.80
CA GLN A 248 1.68 11.75 -17.05
C GLN A 248 0.71 11.24 -15.98
N PHE A 249 1.00 11.50 -14.70
CA PHE A 249 0.13 11.10 -13.60
C PHE A 249 -1.25 11.77 -13.69
N VAL A 250 -1.30 13.06 -13.99
CA VAL A 250 -2.57 13.78 -14.21
C VAL A 250 -3.39 13.14 -15.33
N ARG A 251 -2.74 12.81 -16.46
CA ARG A 251 -3.43 12.12 -17.58
C ARG A 251 -3.92 10.72 -17.19
N GLU A 252 -3.14 9.97 -16.43
CA GLU A 252 -3.51 8.64 -15.95
C GLU A 252 -4.75 8.70 -15.05
N VAL A 253 -4.76 9.61 -14.09
CA VAL A 253 -5.91 9.84 -13.21
C VAL A 253 -7.16 10.26 -14.00
N ALA A 254 -7.01 11.20 -14.96
CA ALA A 254 -8.11 11.62 -15.83
C ALA A 254 -8.65 10.43 -16.65
N GLY A 255 -7.76 9.58 -17.17
CA GLY A 255 -8.12 8.36 -17.88
C GLY A 255 -8.93 7.40 -17.02
N LEU A 256 -8.51 7.12 -15.79
CA LEU A 256 -9.26 6.25 -14.88
C LEU A 256 -10.64 6.82 -14.54
N ARG A 257 -10.74 8.13 -14.33
CA ARG A 257 -12.03 8.79 -14.11
C ARG A 257 -12.95 8.69 -15.33
N SER A 258 -12.41 8.81 -16.53
CA SER A 258 -13.20 8.66 -17.78
C SER A 258 -13.74 7.24 -17.97
N LEU A 259 -13.09 6.22 -17.40
CA LEU A 259 -13.54 4.83 -17.40
C LEU A 259 -14.60 4.54 -16.32
N GLY A 260 -14.82 5.47 -15.38
CA GLY A 260 -15.84 5.34 -14.35
C GLY A 260 -15.33 5.25 -12.91
N ALA A 261 -14.01 5.38 -12.67
CA ALA A 261 -13.49 5.53 -11.31
C ALA A 261 -13.99 6.85 -10.71
N LYS A 262 -14.65 6.77 -9.55
CA LYS A 262 -15.19 7.94 -8.86
C LYS A 262 -14.14 8.59 -7.95
N HIS A 263 -13.33 7.76 -7.31
CA HIS A 263 -12.33 8.17 -6.35
C HIS A 263 -10.96 7.63 -6.75
N ILE A 264 -9.96 8.48 -6.65
CA ILE A 264 -8.57 8.10 -6.89
C ILE A 264 -7.76 8.50 -5.67
N SER A 265 -7.05 7.54 -5.10
CA SER A 265 -6.09 7.78 -4.03
C SER A 265 -4.65 7.57 -4.50
N LEU A 266 -3.72 8.14 -3.75
CA LEU A 266 -2.29 8.00 -3.96
C LEU A 266 -1.65 7.58 -2.65
N LYS A 267 -0.88 6.49 -2.65
CA LYS A 267 -0.05 6.08 -1.52
C LYS A 267 1.42 6.26 -1.85
N THR A 268 2.15 6.97 -0.99
CA THR A 268 3.60 7.15 -1.07
C THR A 268 4.30 6.53 0.14
N GLY A 269 5.62 6.34 0.04
CA GLY A 269 6.43 5.74 1.09
C GLY A 269 7.30 6.76 1.83
N ALA A 270 8.24 6.24 2.62
CA ALA A 270 9.11 6.98 3.51
C ALA A 270 10.29 7.67 2.79
N TYR A 271 10.06 8.19 1.61
CA TYR A 271 11.08 8.77 0.74
C TYR A 271 11.63 10.10 1.24
N ARG A 272 12.60 10.64 0.51
CA ARG A 272 13.18 11.97 0.77
C ARG A 272 12.09 13.07 0.75
N PRO A 273 12.32 14.18 1.49
CA PRO A 273 11.38 15.31 1.51
C PRO A 273 10.96 15.80 0.12
N ALA A 274 11.90 15.81 -0.85
CA ALA A 274 11.62 16.21 -2.23
C ALA A 274 10.62 15.25 -2.93
N ASP A 275 10.68 13.96 -2.64
CA ASP A 275 9.77 12.97 -3.23
C ASP A 275 8.37 13.07 -2.60
N LEU A 276 8.29 13.37 -1.30
CA LEU A 276 7.01 13.71 -0.66
C LEU A 276 6.40 14.97 -1.24
N ALA A 277 7.21 16.02 -1.44
CA ALA A 277 6.74 17.28 -2.05
C ALA A 277 6.20 17.03 -3.48
N ARG A 278 6.85 16.17 -4.25
CA ARG A 278 6.39 15.74 -5.59
C ARG A 278 5.08 14.97 -5.51
N ALA A 279 4.93 14.06 -4.56
CA ALA A 279 3.68 13.33 -4.34
C ALA A 279 2.53 14.30 -3.99
N VAL A 280 2.77 15.26 -3.12
CA VAL A 280 1.80 16.31 -2.76
C VAL A 280 1.43 17.16 -3.97
N ARG A 281 2.41 17.56 -4.80
CA ARG A 281 2.16 18.28 -6.05
C ARG A 281 1.28 17.47 -7.00
N CYS A 282 1.64 16.20 -7.25
CA CYS A 282 0.85 15.31 -8.09
C CYS A 282 -0.58 15.12 -7.57
N ALA A 283 -0.73 14.92 -6.25
CA ALA A 283 -2.04 14.79 -5.62
C ALA A 283 -2.90 16.03 -5.83
N SER A 284 -2.32 17.23 -5.65
CA SER A 284 -3.00 18.50 -5.88
C SER A 284 -3.39 18.70 -7.34
N GLU A 285 -2.46 18.55 -8.29
CA GLU A 285 -2.71 18.79 -9.72
C GLU A 285 -3.68 17.75 -10.32
N ALA A 286 -3.62 16.49 -9.89
CA ALA A 286 -4.54 15.43 -10.29
C ALA A 286 -5.87 15.43 -9.52
N ARG A 287 -6.03 16.30 -8.50
CA ARG A 287 -7.20 16.37 -7.62
C ARG A 287 -7.52 15.01 -7.01
N ILE A 288 -6.54 14.44 -6.34
CA ILE A 288 -6.65 13.14 -5.66
C ILE A 288 -7.62 13.26 -4.47
N ASP A 289 -8.40 12.21 -4.25
CA ASP A 289 -9.42 12.16 -3.20
C ASP A 289 -8.86 11.80 -1.83
N LEU A 290 -7.73 11.06 -1.79
CA LEU A 290 -7.07 10.64 -0.56
C LEU A 290 -5.56 10.45 -0.82
N LEU A 291 -4.72 11.10 -0.02
CA LEU A 291 -3.28 10.89 -0.02
C LEU A 291 -2.87 10.12 1.24
N THR A 292 -2.34 8.93 1.04
CA THR A 292 -1.80 8.08 2.11
C THR A 292 -0.28 8.22 2.17
N VAL A 293 0.26 8.53 3.34
CA VAL A 293 1.69 8.53 3.62
C VAL A 293 2.04 7.39 4.54
N ASP A 294 3.05 6.60 4.16
CA ASP A 294 3.50 5.40 4.86
C ASP A 294 4.96 5.59 5.24
N GLY A 295 5.20 6.00 6.48
CA GLY A 295 6.53 6.33 6.98
C GLY A 295 7.32 5.11 7.46
N ALA A 296 8.59 5.35 7.79
CA ALA A 296 9.45 4.34 8.37
C ALA A 296 9.01 3.97 9.79
N GLY A 297 9.42 2.76 10.19
CA GLY A 297 9.16 2.12 11.47
C GLY A 297 8.28 0.88 11.34
N GLY A 298 8.09 0.35 10.16
CA GLY A 298 7.31 -0.87 9.92
C GLY A 298 8.13 -1.97 9.27
N GLY A 299 7.43 -2.98 8.82
CA GLY A 299 8.00 -4.09 8.07
C GLY A 299 6.93 -5.01 7.53
N THR A 300 7.32 -5.78 6.53
CA THR A 300 6.53 -6.89 5.99
C THR A 300 7.41 -8.12 5.89
N GLY A 301 6.80 -9.29 5.68
CA GLY A 301 7.56 -10.51 5.45
C GLY A 301 8.57 -10.45 4.30
N MET A 302 8.47 -9.45 3.44
CA MET A 302 9.34 -9.24 2.27
C MET A 302 10.27 -8.03 2.41
N SER A 303 10.22 -7.30 3.54
CA SER A 303 11.05 -6.11 3.71
C SER A 303 12.52 -6.47 3.95
N PRO A 304 13.46 -5.89 3.20
CA PRO A 304 14.89 -5.99 3.51
C PRO A 304 15.19 -5.35 4.88
N TRP A 305 16.12 -5.92 5.61
CA TRP A 305 16.49 -5.44 6.95
C TRP A 305 16.84 -3.94 6.97
N ARG A 306 17.61 -3.47 5.99
CA ARG A 306 17.99 -2.06 5.88
C ARG A 306 16.81 -1.12 5.68
N MET A 307 15.82 -1.55 4.89
CA MET A 307 14.59 -0.78 4.67
C MET A 307 13.74 -0.66 5.93
N MET A 308 13.80 -1.65 6.82
CA MET A 308 13.10 -1.59 8.09
C MET A 308 13.81 -0.74 9.14
N ASN A 309 15.14 -0.70 9.12
CA ASN A 309 15.91 -0.19 10.25
C ASN A 309 16.79 1.03 9.95
N GLU A 310 17.19 1.24 8.69
CA GLU A 310 18.17 2.28 8.34
C GLU A 310 17.61 3.34 7.38
N TRP A 311 16.60 2.98 6.58
CA TRP A 311 16.11 3.82 5.49
C TRP A 311 14.72 4.36 5.79
N GLY A 312 14.44 5.50 5.19
CA GLY A 312 13.13 6.12 5.22
C GLY A 312 12.97 7.14 6.35
N ILE A 313 12.01 8.03 6.16
CA ILE A 313 11.63 9.03 7.16
C ILE A 313 10.59 8.42 8.10
N PRO A 314 10.78 8.51 9.42
CA PRO A 314 9.78 8.07 10.40
C PRO A 314 8.42 8.76 10.16
N THR A 315 7.33 8.01 10.38
CA THR A 315 5.95 8.43 10.05
C THR A 315 5.59 9.80 10.64
N VAL A 316 5.90 10.02 11.91
CA VAL A 316 5.60 11.30 12.59
C VAL A 316 6.25 12.49 11.89
N TYR A 317 7.53 12.37 11.50
CA TYR A 317 8.23 13.43 10.79
C TYR A 317 7.69 13.61 9.36
N LEU A 318 7.32 12.51 8.71
CA LEU A 318 6.73 12.54 7.38
C LEU A 318 5.39 13.26 7.36
N GLU A 319 4.55 13.04 8.37
CA GLU A 319 3.26 13.74 8.55
C GLU A 319 3.44 15.23 8.83
N CYS A 320 4.42 15.60 9.66
CA CYS A 320 4.76 17.01 9.89
C CYS A 320 5.20 17.71 8.60
N LEU A 321 6.03 17.04 7.78
CA LEU A 321 6.43 17.55 6.48
C LEU A 321 5.24 17.67 5.52
N LEU A 322 4.37 16.67 5.49
CA LEU A 322 3.14 16.69 4.69
C LEU A 322 2.26 17.89 5.04
N HIS A 323 1.99 18.07 6.34
CA HIS A 323 1.21 19.23 6.81
C HIS A 323 1.81 20.56 6.35
N ASN A 324 3.13 20.71 6.44
CA ASN A 324 3.83 21.91 5.98
C ASN A 324 3.67 22.14 4.47
N TYR A 325 3.73 21.08 3.66
CA TYR A 325 3.58 21.20 2.21
C TYR A 325 2.15 21.53 1.82
N LEU A 326 1.16 20.87 2.42
CA LEU A 326 -0.26 21.18 2.21
C LEU A 326 -0.59 22.63 2.60
N SER A 327 -0.10 23.08 3.76
CA SER A 327 -0.29 24.46 4.21
C SER A 327 0.30 25.50 3.24
N ARG A 328 1.42 25.19 2.61
CA ARG A 328 2.01 26.06 1.58
C ARG A 328 1.21 26.06 0.29
N LEU A 329 0.68 24.92 -0.13
CA LEU A 329 -0.19 24.83 -1.30
C LEU A 329 -1.51 25.59 -1.07
N ALA A 330 -2.13 25.43 0.09
CA ALA A 330 -3.34 26.18 0.49
C ALA A 330 -3.16 27.69 0.38
N LYS A 331 -2.02 28.20 0.90
CA LYS A 331 -1.69 29.64 0.81
C LYS A 331 -1.51 30.13 -0.64
N LYS A 332 -1.24 29.23 -1.58
CA LYS A 332 -1.15 29.55 -3.02
C LYS A 332 -2.48 29.34 -3.75
N GLY A 333 -3.54 28.99 -3.05
CA GLY A 333 -4.84 28.68 -3.65
C GLY A 333 -4.87 27.40 -4.48
N ALA A 334 -3.90 26.52 -4.30
CA ALA A 334 -3.91 25.21 -4.95
C ALA A 334 -4.96 24.27 -4.31
N PHE A 335 -5.39 23.27 -5.05
CA PHE A 335 -6.25 22.21 -4.53
C PHE A 335 -5.48 21.39 -3.48
N ILE A 336 -6.13 21.10 -2.34
CA ILE A 336 -5.65 20.25 -1.26
C ILE A 336 -6.72 19.27 -0.82
#